data_3fa6f6c210c76b31916b2c303cb44337
#
_entry.id   3fa6f6c210c76b31916b2c303cb44337
#
_cell.length_a   1.000
_cell.length_b   1.000
_cell.length_c   1.000
_cell.angle_alpha   90.00
_cell.angle_beta   90.00
_cell.angle_gamma   90.00
#
_symmetry.space_group_name_H-M   'P 1'
#
loop_
_entity.id
_entity.type
_entity.pdbx_description
1 polymer ?
#
loop_
_entity_poly.entity_id
_entity_poly.type
_entity_poly.pdbx_seq_one_letter_code
_entity_poly.pdbx_strand_id
1 'polypeptide(L)' 'VEGESVGPLLDAAVTRHPELARVLKVASVLVDGRAADRDTRVAPTGVVEVLPPFAGG' A
#
# COMPACT_ATOMS: atom_id res chain seq x y z
N VAL A 1 -13.69 10.43 11.09
CA VAL A 1 -12.71 10.38 10.01
C VAL A 1 -13.11 9.29 9.03
N GLU A 2 -13.14 9.65 7.78
CA GLU A 2 -13.44 8.69 6.73
C GLU A 2 -12.17 8.09 6.19
N GLY A 3 -12.15 6.77 6.14
CA GLY A 3 -11.03 6.08 5.57
C GLY A 3 -9.83 6.03 6.47
N GLU A 4 -8.80 5.39 6.01
CA GLU A 4 -7.56 5.23 6.76
C GLU A 4 -6.39 5.62 5.88
N SER A 5 -5.26 5.90 6.51
CA SER A 5 -4.04 6.15 5.77
C SER A 5 -3.46 4.84 5.26
N VAL A 6 -2.67 4.94 4.20
CA VAL A 6 -2.01 3.78 3.60
C VAL A 6 -1.08 3.09 4.60
N GLY A 7 -0.34 3.88 5.38
CA GLY A 7 0.63 3.32 6.33
C GLY A 7 0.06 2.24 7.24
N PRO A 8 -0.96 2.55 8.03
CA PRO A 8 -1.56 1.54 8.92
C PRO A 8 -2.09 0.33 8.18
N LEU A 9 -2.62 0.53 6.97
CA LEU A 9 -3.11 -0.60 6.17
C LEU A 9 -1.97 -1.52 5.77
N LEU A 10 -0.85 -0.95 5.35
CA LEU A 10 0.32 -1.73 4.99
C LEU A 10 0.90 -2.43 6.21
N ASP A 11 0.93 -1.74 7.35
CA ASP A 11 1.43 -2.34 8.57
C ASP A 11 0.59 -3.54 8.99
N ALA A 12 -0.72 -3.45 8.83
CA ALA A 12 -1.60 -4.57 9.14
C ALA A 12 -1.33 -5.75 8.21
N ALA A 13 -1.07 -5.46 6.93
CA ALA A 13 -0.77 -6.50 5.97
C ALA A 13 0.55 -7.21 6.32
N VAL A 14 1.56 -6.44 6.74
CA VAL A 14 2.84 -7.01 7.14
C VAL A 14 2.70 -7.87 8.39
N THR A 15 1.81 -7.46 9.30
CA THR A 15 1.57 -8.26 10.49
C THR A 15 1.04 -9.64 10.13
N ARG A 16 0.21 -9.72 9.10
CA ARG A 16 -0.32 -10.99 8.64
C ARG A 16 0.67 -11.76 7.78
N HIS A 17 1.46 -11.03 7.01
CA HIS A 17 2.39 -11.62 6.05
C HIS A 17 3.73 -10.90 6.16
N PRO A 18 4.56 -11.29 7.14
CA PRO A 18 5.82 -10.58 7.40
C PRO A 18 6.74 -10.48 6.19
N GLU A 19 6.64 -11.40 5.25
CA GLU A 19 7.46 -11.36 4.04
C GLU A 19 7.17 -10.14 3.18
N LEU A 20 6.01 -9.51 3.37
CA LEU A 20 5.68 -8.31 2.60
C LEU A 20 6.56 -7.12 2.95
N ALA A 21 7.18 -7.13 4.12
CA ALA A 21 8.03 -6.02 4.51
C ALA A 21 9.13 -5.75 3.50
N ARG A 22 9.70 -6.82 2.93
CA ARG A 22 10.75 -6.68 1.92
C ARG A 22 10.19 -6.09 0.64
N VAL A 23 9.05 -6.60 0.22
CA VAL A 23 8.44 -6.15 -1.03
C VAL A 23 8.06 -4.68 -0.94
N LEU A 24 7.50 -4.29 0.19
CA LEU A 24 7.02 -2.91 0.36
C LEU A 24 8.14 -1.89 0.40
N LYS A 25 9.35 -2.31 0.69
CA LYS A 25 10.49 -1.38 0.69
C LYS A 25 10.80 -0.85 -0.70
N VAL A 26 10.53 -1.67 -1.72
CA VAL A 26 10.90 -1.34 -3.09
C VAL A 26 9.72 -1.28 -4.04
N ALA A 27 8.54 -1.65 -3.56
CA ALA A 27 7.35 -1.65 -4.40
C ALA A 27 6.74 -0.25 -4.47
N SER A 28 5.96 -0.03 -5.51
CA SER A 28 5.16 1.17 -5.64
C SER A 28 3.78 0.90 -5.08
N VAL A 29 3.22 1.89 -4.38
CA VAL A 29 1.88 1.76 -3.83
C VAL A 29 0.97 2.75 -4.53
N LEU A 30 -0.18 2.26 -4.97
CA LEU A 30 -1.17 3.08 -5.64
C LEU A 30 -2.48 3.07 -4.86
N VAL A 31 -3.16 4.19 -4.85
CA VAL A 31 -4.51 4.29 -4.32
C VAL A 31 -5.39 4.78 -5.44
N ASP A 32 -6.35 3.95 -5.82
CA ASP A 32 -7.26 4.25 -6.93
C ASP A 32 -6.49 4.61 -8.20
N GLY A 33 -5.40 3.88 -8.43
CA GLY A 33 -4.60 4.05 -9.64
C GLY A 33 -3.60 5.19 -9.59
N ARG A 34 -3.45 5.87 -8.47
CA ARG A 34 -2.51 6.98 -8.33
C ARG A 34 -1.42 6.66 -7.33
N ALA A 35 -0.21 7.11 -7.61
CA ALA A 35 0.91 6.90 -6.69
C ALA A 35 0.56 7.47 -5.31
N ALA A 36 0.91 6.74 -4.28
CA ALA A 36 0.55 7.09 -2.92
C ALA A 36 1.73 6.87 -1.98
N ASP A 37 1.68 7.55 -0.84
CA ASP A 37 2.66 7.33 0.22
C ASP A 37 1.91 6.91 1.49
N ARG A 38 2.66 6.79 2.59
CA ARG A 38 2.05 6.29 3.81
C ARG A 38 0.99 7.22 4.40
N ASP A 39 1.05 8.50 4.05
CA ASP A 39 0.12 9.49 4.56
C ASP A 39 -1.12 9.64 3.70
N THR A 40 -1.13 9.02 2.53
CA THR A 40 -2.27 9.11 1.62
C THR A 40 -3.50 8.46 2.24
N ARG A 41 -4.61 9.16 2.19
CA ARG A 41 -5.87 8.64 2.72
C ARG A 41 -6.54 7.72 1.72
N VAL A 42 -7.17 6.68 2.24
CA VAL A 42 -7.91 5.71 1.43
C VAL A 42 -9.37 5.76 1.86
N ALA A 43 -10.26 6.05 0.91
CA ALA A 43 -11.68 6.05 1.20
C ALA A 43 -12.14 4.62 1.53
N PRO A 44 -13.25 4.46 2.26
CA PRO A 44 -13.74 3.10 2.60
C PRO A 44 -13.91 2.21 1.38
N THR A 45 -14.23 2.78 0.23
CA THR A 45 -14.40 2.03 -1.00
C THR A 45 -13.18 2.10 -1.90
N GLY A 46 -12.07 2.65 -1.39
CA GLY A 46 -10.87 2.80 -2.19
C GLY A 46 -10.14 1.48 -2.40
N VAL A 47 -9.30 1.46 -3.40
CA VAL A 47 -8.50 0.29 -3.75
C VAL A 47 -7.03 0.63 -3.58
N VAL A 48 -6.33 -0.22 -2.81
CA VAL A 48 -4.88 -0.06 -2.62
C VAL A 48 -4.19 -1.16 -3.41
N GLU A 49 -3.26 -0.77 -4.25
CA GLU A 49 -2.49 -1.71 -5.07
C GLU A 49 -1.01 -1.60 -4.74
N VAL A 50 -0.35 -2.74 -4.73
CA VAL A 50 1.09 -2.80 -4.52
C VAL A 50 1.71 -3.41 -5.77
N LEU A 51 2.60 -2.64 -6.40
CA LEU A 51 3.25 -3.08 -7.64
C LEU A 51 4.69 -3.44 -7.34
N PRO A 52 5.09 -4.70 -7.54
CA PRO A 52 6.46 -5.12 -7.33
C PRO A 52 7.42 -4.41 -8.28
N PRO A 53 8.68 -4.21 -7.89
CA PRO A 53 9.62 -3.44 -8.69
C PRO A 53 9.99 -4.11 -10.01
N PHE A 54 9.91 -5.42 -10.06
CA PHE A 54 10.25 -6.12 -11.30
C PHE A 54 9.12 -6.14 -12.31
N ALA A 55 7.96 -5.65 -11.93
CA ALA A 55 6.81 -5.68 -12.82
C ALA A 55 6.99 -4.75 -14.01
N GLY A 56 7.79 -3.71 -13.84
CA GLY A 56 8.01 -2.75 -14.89
C GLY A 56 9.11 -3.14 -15.84
N GLY A 57 9.75 -4.24 -15.55
CA GLY A 57 10.89 -4.82 -16.26
C GLY A 57 11.21 -4.35 -17.57
#